data_3acf39c73d1cba9a0242faa0ddb2fa2c
#
_entry.id   3acf39c73d1cba9a0242faa0ddb2fa2c
#
_cell.length_a   1.000
_cell.length_b   1.000
_cell.length_c   1.000
_cell.angle_alpha   90.00
_cell.angle_beta   90.00
_cell.angle_gamma   90.00
#
_symmetry.space_group_name_H-M   'P 1'
#
loop_
_entity.id
_entity.type
_entity.pdbx_description
1 polymer ?
#
loop_
_entity_poly.entity_id
_entity_poly.type
_entity_poly.pdbx_seq_one_letter_code
_entity_poly.pdbx_strand_id
1 'polypeptide(L)'
;MGKRVPVLVIVVAASIVLVAAVAAWYPQRAVAIVVRPERTVYVPGESVNFTIVLKVEGNRPVMVWGFIGPPCGNVYYAVEDEGGRTIYPGVGGIVSCPDMMARFLQPGDTLSWNSTWNQVNSTGFPVLAGHRYGIVGVFVERGEPVQVFASPVWVVVKAA
;
A
#
# COMPACT_ATOMS: atom_id res chain seq x y z
N MET A 1 -26.60 -48.45 -28.11
CA MET A 1 -25.20 -47.97 -28.25
C MET A 1 -24.94 -46.93 -27.20
N GLY A 2 -24.38 -47.31 -26.04
CA GLY A 2 -24.02 -46.36 -24.99
C GLY A 2 -22.69 -45.65 -25.32
N LYS A 3 -22.72 -44.33 -25.50
CA LYS A 3 -21.51 -43.54 -25.70
C LYS A 3 -20.75 -43.50 -24.36
N ARG A 4 -19.65 -44.23 -24.27
CA ARG A 4 -18.72 -44.13 -23.12
C ARG A 4 -18.00 -42.79 -23.22
N VAL A 5 -18.34 -41.84 -22.34
CA VAL A 5 -17.56 -40.61 -22.19
C VAL A 5 -16.19 -41.03 -21.65
N PRO A 6 -15.08 -40.69 -22.31
CA PRO A 6 -13.76 -41.13 -21.86
C PRO A 6 -13.46 -40.49 -20.50
N VAL A 7 -13.01 -41.31 -19.55
CA VAL A 7 -12.65 -40.91 -18.16
C VAL A 7 -11.73 -39.70 -18.14
N LEU A 8 -10.85 -39.56 -19.13
CA LEU A 8 -9.95 -38.43 -19.29
C LEU A 8 -10.68 -37.06 -19.37
N VAL A 9 -11.82 -37.03 -20.12
CA VAL A 9 -12.59 -35.77 -20.27
C VAL A 9 -13.23 -35.37 -18.95
N ILE A 10 -13.67 -36.34 -18.14
CA ILE A 10 -14.26 -36.06 -16.82
C ILE A 10 -13.19 -35.55 -15.86
N VAL A 11 -11.99 -36.11 -15.84
CA VAL A 11 -10.89 -35.69 -14.99
C VAL A 11 -10.43 -34.28 -15.33
N VAL A 12 -10.28 -33.96 -16.62
CA VAL A 12 -9.89 -32.59 -17.05
C VAL A 12 -10.95 -31.56 -16.68
N ALA A 13 -12.23 -31.86 -16.90
CA ALA A 13 -13.32 -30.96 -16.53
C ALA A 13 -13.38 -30.72 -15.01
N ALA A 14 -13.24 -31.78 -14.21
CA ALA A 14 -13.21 -31.66 -12.74
C ALA A 14 -12.01 -30.84 -12.25
N SER A 15 -10.84 -30.98 -12.87
CA SER A 15 -9.64 -30.18 -12.52
C SER A 15 -9.82 -28.70 -12.85
N ILE A 16 -10.45 -28.37 -13.99
CA ILE A 16 -10.72 -26.97 -14.38
C ILE A 16 -11.71 -26.32 -13.38
N VAL A 17 -12.76 -27.04 -13.01
CA VAL A 17 -13.75 -26.54 -12.03
C VAL A 17 -13.11 -26.33 -10.65
N LEU A 18 -12.24 -27.24 -10.22
CA LEU A 18 -11.54 -27.11 -8.93
C LEU A 18 -10.60 -25.92 -8.94
N VAL A 19 -9.82 -25.71 -10.00
CA VAL A 19 -8.92 -24.55 -10.12
C VAL A 19 -9.70 -23.24 -10.16
N ALA A 20 -10.83 -23.20 -10.88
CA ALA A 20 -11.69 -22.01 -10.91
C ALA A 20 -12.33 -21.72 -9.52
N ALA A 21 -12.77 -22.75 -8.81
CA ALA A 21 -13.31 -22.61 -7.46
C ALA A 21 -12.23 -22.12 -6.46
N VAL A 22 -11.02 -22.67 -6.53
CA VAL A 22 -9.89 -22.22 -5.69
C VAL A 22 -9.52 -20.77 -6.02
N ALA A 23 -9.45 -20.39 -7.30
CA ALA A 23 -9.17 -19.01 -7.72
C ALA A 23 -10.26 -18.02 -7.25
N ALA A 24 -11.53 -18.43 -7.23
CA ALA A 24 -12.63 -17.62 -6.72
C ALA A 24 -12.61 -17.46 -5.17
N TRP A 25 -11.96 -18.40 -4.47
CA TRP A 25 -11.82 -18.38 -3.00
C TRP A 25 -10.55 -17.67 -2.53
N TYR A 26 -9.57 -17.45 -3.43
CA TYR A 26 -8.42 -16.62 -3.05
C TYR A 26 -8.91 -15.19 -2.76
N PRO A 27 -8.59 -14.65 -1.58
CA PRO A 27 -8.96 -13.28 -1.28
C PRO A 27 -8.33 -12.36 -2.33
N GLN A 28 -9.16 -11.86 -3.24
CA GLN A 28 -8.73 -10.79 -4.15
C GLN A 28 -8.26 -9.65 -3.27
N ARG A 29 -7.14 -9.03 -3.62
CA ARG A 29 -6.60 -7.87 -2.87
C ARG A 29 -7.76 -6.93 -2.56
N ALA A 30 -8.05 -6.76 -1.27
CA ALA A 30 -9.20 -5.98 -0.84
C ALA A 30 -9.00 -4.48 -1.10
N VAL A 31 -7.75 -4.03 -1.25
CA VAL A 31 -7.41 -2.62 -1.45
C VAL A 31 -6.27 -2.45 -2.43
N ALA A 32 -6.33 -1.37 -3.21
CA ALA A 32 -5.22 -0.80 -3.95
C ALA A 32 -4.79 0.51 -3.29
N ILE A 33 -3.50 0.76 -3.23
CA ILE A 33 -2.95 2.01 -2.71
C ILE A 33 -2.00 2.62 -3.76
N VAL A 34 -2.13 3.93 -3.98
CA VAL A 34 -1.34 4.68 -4.97
C VAL A 34 -0.84 5.96 -4.33
N VAL A 35 0.42 6.29 -4.60
CA VAL A 35 1.03 7.58 -4.21
C VAL A 35 1.17 8.46 -5.45
N ARG A 36 0.84 9.74 -5.31
CA ARG A 36 0.94 10.74 -6.38
C ARG A 36 1.68 11.97 -5.86
N PRO A 37 2.98 12.10 -6.08
CA PRO A 37 3.70 13.31 -5.73
C PRO A 37 3.28 14.46 -6.63
N GLU A 38 3.31 15.68 -6.11
CA GLU A 38 3.04 16.90 -6.90
C GLU A 38 4.09 17.13 -7.99
N ARG A 39 5.33 16.74 -7.69
CA ARG A 39 6.48 16.83 -8.62
C ARG A 39 7.36 15.60 -8.43
N THR A 40 8.23 15.36 -9.38
CA THR A 40 9.23 14.28 -9.33
C THR A 40 10.63 14.77 -8.99
N VAL A 41 10.84 16.08 -8.94
CA VAL A 41 12.17 16.70 -8.69
C VAL A 41 12.03 17.82 -7.68
N TYR A 42 12.86 17.79 -6.65
CA TYR A 42 12.86 18.71 -5.51
C TYR A 42 14.28 19.21 -5.25
N VAL A 43 14.41 20.38 -4.63
CA VAL A 43 15.71 20.86 -4.11
C VAL A 43 15.91 20.39 -2.68
N PRO A 44 17.16 20.30 -2.17
CA PRO A 44 17.43 19.94 -0.78
C PRO A 44 16.68 20.83 0.20
N GLY A 45 16.05 20.21 1.21
CA GLY A 45 15.28 20.88 2.25
C GLY A 45 13.87 21.32 1.84
N GLU A 46 13.48 21.13 0.59
CA GLU A 46 12.12 21.40 0.13
C GLU A 46 11.15 20.29 0.56
N SER A 47 9.94 20.67 0.98
CA SER A 47 8.90 19.68 1.33
C SER A 47 8.42 18.94 0.09
N VAL A 48 8.42 17.61 0.16
CA VAL A 48 7.86 16.73 -0.86
C VAL A 48 6.40 16.49 -0.54
N ASN A 49 5.51 17.18 -1.25
CA ASN A 49 4.07 17.00 -1.10
C ASN A 49 3.57 15.92 -2.04
N PHE A 50 2.65 15.09 -1.55
CA PHE A 50 2.03 14.01 -2.33
C PHE A 50 0.65 13.67 -1.79
N THR A 51 -0.17 13.07 -2.65
CA THR A 51 -1.46 12.50 -2.30
C THR A 51 -1.34 10.99 -2.23
N ILE A 52 -1.88 10.39 -1.19
CA ILE A 52 -2.08 8.95 -1.10
C ILE A 52 -3.55 8.67 -1.41
N VAL A 53 -3.80 7.69 -2.26
CA VAL A 53 -5.14 7.25 -2.65
C VAL A 53 -5.27 5.78 -2.31
N LEU A 54 -6.27 5.44 -1.50
CA LEU A 54 -6.66 4.08 -1.18
C LEU A 54 -8.01 3.81 -1.84
N LYS A 55 -8.11 2.70 -2.59
CA LYS A 55 -9.33 2.24 -3.24
C LYS A 55 -9.66 0.83 -2.78
N VAL A 56 -10.91 0.59 -2.41
CA VAL A 56 -11.40 -0.75 -2.09
C VAL A 56 -11.76 -1.46 -3.39
N GLU A 57 -10.99 -2.49 -3.75
CA GLU A 57 -11.17 -3.28 -4.98
C GLU A 57 -11.81 -4.65 -4.71
N GLY A 58 -11.84 -5.08 -3.46
CA GLY A 58 -12.46 -6.33 -3.05
C GLY A 58 -13.98 -6.23 -2.98
N ASN A 59 -14.60 -7.33 -2.59
CA ASN A 59 -16.06 -7.44 -2.40
C ASN A 59 -16.48 -7.30 -0.94
N ARG A 60 -15.56 -6.94 -0.05
CA ARG A 60 -15.80 -6.76 1.39
C ARG A 60 -15.47 -5.33 1.83
N PRO A 61 -16.21 -4.78 2.80
CA PRO A 61 -15.86 -3.52 3.42
C PRO A 61 -14.49 -3.61 4.10
N VAL A 62 -13.76 -2.52 4.05
CA VAL A 62 -12.44 -2.37 4.68
C VAL A 62 -12.53 -1.31 5.78
N MET A 63 -12.01 -1.61 6.94
CA MET A 63 -11.95 -0.67 8.05
C MET A 63 -10.67 0.15 7.99
N VAL A 64 -10.82 1.45 7.80
CA VAL A 64 -9.75 2.44 7.93
C VAL A 64 -9.94 3.16 9.27
N TRP A 65 -8.89 3.26 10.06
CA TRP A 65 -8.91 3.86 11.37
C TRP A 65 -7.67 4.70 11.63
N GLY A 66 -7.86 5.69 12.47
CA GLY A 66 -6.85 6.67 12.81
C GLY A 66 -6.83 7.88 11.91
N PHE A 67 -6.17 8.94 12.38
CA PHE A 67 -5.76 10.02 11.50
C PHE A 67 -4.64 9.53 10.60
N ILE A 68 -4.70 9.92 9.37
CA ILE A 68 -3.82 9.52 8.29
C ILE A 68 -2.44 10.08 8.57
N GLY A 69 -1.51 9.18 8.76
CA GLY A 69 -0.11 9.48 8.99
C GLY A 69 0.51 8.59 10.05
N PRO A 70 1.80 8.26 9.91
CA PRO A 70 2.51 7.56 10.98
C PRO A 70 2.53 8.43 12.25
N PRO A 71 2.39 7.83 13.39
CA PRO A 71 2.28 6.40 13.67
C PRO A 71 0.85 5.91 13.95
N CYS A 72 -0.16 6.76 13.78
CA CYS A 72 -1.52 6.53 14.21
C CYS A 72 -2.45 6.27 13.04
N GLY A 73 -2.63 5.04 12.69
CA GLY A 73 -3.56 4.64 11.65
C GLY A 73 -3.06 3.40 10.91
N ASN A 74 -3.97 2.78 10.18
CA ASN A 74 -3.61 1.63 9.37
C ASN A 74 -3.25 2.00 7.91
N VAL A 75 -3.22 3.28 7.61
CA VAL A 75 -2.74 3.82 6.32
C VAL A 75 -1.65 4.85 6.58
N TYR A 76 -0.48 4.65 5.99
CA TYR A 76 0.66 5.53 6.15
C TYR A 76 1.57 5.47 4.91
N TYR A 77 2.69 6.17 4.93
CA TYR A 77 3.72 6.07 3.91
C TYR A 77 5.07 5.72 4.53
N ALA A 78 5.90 5.11 3.71
CA ALA A 78 7.32 4.92 3.98
C ALA A 78 8.13 5.60 2.87
N VAL A 79 9.38 5.93 3.17
CA VAL A 79 10.34 6.39 2.18
C VAL A 79 11.51 5.42 2.15
N GLU A 80 11.89 5.00 0.95
CA GLU A 80 12.98 4.08 0.68
C GLU A 80 14.10 4.76 -0.09
N ASP A 81 15.34 4.34 0.17
CA ASP A 81 16.48 4.71 -0.65
C ASP A 81 16.54 3.85 -1.94
N GLU A 82 17.48 4.13 -2.83
CA GLU A 82 17.68 3.40 -4.09
C GLU A 82 17.97 1.90 -3.91
N GLY A 83 18.42 1.50 -2.74
CA GLY A 83 18.63 0.10 -2.36
C GLY A 83 17.39 -0.61 -1.84
N GLY A 84 16.24 0.09 -1.77
CA GLY A 84 15.00 -0.45 -1.22
C GLY A 84 14.99 -0.51 0.32
N ARG A 85 15.92 0.17 0.98
CA ARG A 85 15.95 0.26 2.43
C ARG A 85 15.04 1.38 2.90
N THR A 86 14.11 1.08 3.79
CA THR A 86 13.25 2.08 4.42
C THR A 86 14.08 3.03 5.28
N ILE A 87 14.01 4.31 4.97
CA ILE A 87 14.70 5.38 5.69
C ILE A 87 13.74 6.25 6.51
N TYR A 88 12.43 6.18 6.23
CA TYR A 88 11.38 6.92 6.94
C TYR A 88 10.01 6.19 6.79
N PRO A 89 9.12 6.15 7.81
CA PRO A 89 9.45 6.44 9.20
C PRO A 89 10.42 5.39 9.76
N GLY A 90 11.17 5.77 10.79
CA GLY A 90 11.98 4.80 11.53
C GLY A 90 11.11 3.76 12.21
N VAL A 91 11.57 2.52 12.20
CA VAL A 91 10.98 1.44 12.98
C VAL A 91 11.26 1.73 14.45
N GLY A 92 10.31 2.30 15.17
CA GLY A 92 10.48 2.45 16.61
C GLY A 92 9.75 3.64 17.20
N GLY A 93 8.71 3.34 17.93
CA GLY A 93 8.00 4.23 18.82
C GLY A 93 6.54 3.84 18.92
N ILE A 94 6.16 3.20 20.01
CA ILE A 94 4.74 3.09 20.37
C ILE A 94 4.29 4.52 20.67
N VAL A 95 3.61 5.14 19.75
CA VAL A 95 2.97 6.44 19.98
C VAL A 95 1.54 6.17 20.41
N SER A 96 1.16 6.71 21.54
CA SER A 96 -0.22 6.73 21.99
C SER A 96 -1.02 7.59 21.03
N CYS A 97 -1.99 6.98 20.35
CA CYS A 97 -2.84 7.65 19.39
C CYS A 97 -4.16 8.04 20.07
N PRO A 98 -4.39 9.32 20.32
CA PRO A 98 -5.68 9.75 20.85
C PRO A 98 -6.78 9.59 19.80
N ASP A 99 -7.96 9.22 20.24
CA ASP A 99 -9.24 9.20 19.50
C ASP A 99 -9.18 8.73 18.04
N MET A 100 -9.00 7.43 17.88
CA MET A 100 -9.07 6.81 16.55
C MET A 100 -10.53 6.63 16.12
N MET A 101 -10.94 7.40 15.13
CA MET A 101 -12.23 7.18 14.47
C MET A 101 -12.07 6.08 13.41
N ALA A 102 -12.88 5.01 13.53
CA ALA A 102 -12.96 4.00 12.51
C ALA A 102 -13.95 4.41 11.42
N ARG A 103 -13.56 4.23 10.16
CA ARG A 103 -14.43 4.41 9.00
C ARG A 103 -14.46 3.13 8.18
N PHE A 104 -15.67 2.64 7.85
CA PHE A 104 -15.85 1.53 6.94
C PHE A 104 -15.97 2.05 5.51
N LEU A 105 -15.06 1.62 4.65
CA LEU A 105 -15.11 1.86 3.21
C LEU A 105 -15.76 0.66 2.53
N GLN A 106 -16.76 0.90 1.70
CA GLN A 106 -17.44 -0.13 0.92
C GLN A 106 -16.65 -0.48 -0.35
N PRO A 107 -16.92 -1.64 -0.96
CA PRO A 107 -16.40 -1.96 -2.28
C PRO A 107 -16.63 -0.83 -3.28
N GLY A 108 -15.55 -0.42 -3.97
CA GLY A 108 -15.55 0.71 -4.90
C GLY A 108 -15.26 2.08 -4.28
N ASP A 109 -15.34 2.21 -2.95
CA ASP A 109 -15.01 3.47 -2.29
C ASP A 109 -13.53 3.83 -2.47
N THR A 110 -13.29 5.13 -2.52
CA THR A 110 -11.96 5.72 -2.59
C THR A 110 -11.78 6.73 -1.46
N LEU A 111 -10.63 6.67 -0.80
CA LEU A 111 -10.21 7.64 0.20
C LEU A 111 -8.88 8.24 -0.24
N SER A 112 -8.77 9.57 -0.21
CA SER A 112 -7.55 10.27 -0.56
C SER A 112 -7.20 11.31 0.49
N TRP A 113 -5.88 11.54 0.67
CA TRP A 113 -5.38 12.56 1.59
C TRP A 113 -3.99 13.04 1.18
N ASN A 114 -3.67 14.26 1.57
CA ASN A 114 -2.37 14.85 1.32
C ASN A 114 -1.41 14.56 2.46
N SER A 115 -0.17 14.33 2.11
CA SER A 115 0.94 14.10 3.03
C SER A 115 2.17 14.86 2.57
N THR A 116 3.10 15.03 3.50
CA THR A 116 4.35 15.76 3.26
C THR A 116 5.52 15.00 3.87
N TRP A 117 6.61 14.88 3.13
CA TRP A 117 7.89 14.40 3.61
C TRP A 117 8.93 15.54 3.53
N ASN A 118 9.55 15.87 4.65
CA ASN A 118 10.47 17.01 4.76
C ASN A 118 11.94 16.65 4.45
N GLN A 119 12.15 15.63 3.63
CA GLN A 119 13.47 15.15 3.21
C GLN A 119 14.40 14.80 4.39
N VAL A 120 13.81 14.21 5.44
CA VAL A 120 14.57 13.72 6.60
C VAL A 120 14.41 12.21 6.73
N ASN A 121 15.43 11.57 7.31
CA ASN A 121 15.38 10.16 7.68
C ASN A 121 14.68 9.97 9.05
N SER A 122 14.60 8.73 9.49
CA SER A 122 13.96 8.34 10.77
C SER A 122 14.61 8.95 12.02
N THR A 123 15.83 9.44 11.93
CA THR A 123 16.55 10.12 13.03
C THR A 123 16.47 11.64 12.93
N GLY A 124 15.71 12.18 11.95
CA GLY A 124 15.53 13.61 11.74
C GLY A 124 16.65 14.29 10.96
N PHE A 125 17.65 13.55 10.48
CA PHE A 125 18.71 14.11 9.65
C PHE A 125 18.28 14.25 8.19
N PRO A 126 18.71 15.34 7.51
CA PRO A 126 18.46 15.52 6.08
C PRO A 126 18.99 14.34 5.27
N VAL A 127 18.26 13.97 4.22
CA VAL A 127 18.71 12.96 3.27
C VAL A 127 19.74 13.54 2.30
N LEU A 128 20.51 12.67 1.65
CA LEU A 128 21.55 13.07 0.73
C LEU A 128 20.96 13.69 -0.55
N ALA A 129 21.51 14.81 -0.97
CA ALA A 129 21.22 15.38 -2.28
C ALA A 129 21.89 14.56 -3.40
N GLY A 130 21.34 14.62 -4.62
CA GLY A 130 21.81 13.87 -5.77
C GLY A 130 21.23 12.45 -5.87
N HIS A 131 20.34 12.05 -4.98
CA HIS A 131 19.75 10.71 -4.91
C HIS A 131 18.26 10.69 -5.21
N ARG A 132 17.74 9.49 -5.50
CA ARG A 132 16.32 9.22 -5.66
C ARG A 132 15.78 8.57 -4.39
N TYR A 133 14.53 8.88 -4.08
CA TYR A 133 13.82 8.34 -2.93
C TYR A 133 12.45 7.84 -3.37
N GLY A 134 12.13 6.61 -3.00
CA GLY A 134 10.84 5.98 -3.31
C GLY A 134 9.83 6.26 -2.20
N ILE A 135 8.70 6.89 -2.52
CA ILE A 135 7.60 7.05 -1.59
C ILE A 135 6.65 5.88 -1.77
N VAL A 136 6.42 5.12 -0.71
CA VAL A 136 5.61 3.90 -0.70
C VAL A 136 4.40 4.13 0.20
N GLY A 137 3.20 3.99 -0.35
CA GLY A 137 1.98 3.95 0.45
C GLY A 137 1.82 2.58 1.10
N VAL A 138 1.41 2.53 2.35
CA VAL A 138 1.26 1.30 3.14
C VAL A 138 -0.12 1.25 3.77
N PHE A 139 -0.82 0.13 3.62
CA PHE A 139 -2.04 -0.19 4.32
C PHE A 139 -1.86 -1.48 5.12
N VAL A 140 -2.25 -1.46 6.39
CA VAL A 140 -2.20 -2.62 7.29
C VAL A 140 -3.59 -2.93 7.81
N GLU A 141 -4.14 -4.06 7.45
CA GLU A 141 -5.44 -4.49 7.95
C GLU A 141 -5.31 -5.02 9.38
N ARG A 142 -6.15 -4.54 10.29
CA ARG A 142 -6.08 -4.94 11.70
C ARG A 142 -6.54 -6.39 11.86
N GLY A 143 -5.67 -7.21 12.46
CA GLY A 143 -5.96 -8.63 12.73
C GLY A 143 -5.56 -9.57 11.60
N GLU A 144 -5.15 -9.02 10.45
CA GLU A 144 -4.62 -9.80 9.34
C GLU A 144 -3.11 -9.54 9.19
N PRO A 145 -2.31 -10.56 8.88
CA PRO A 145 -0.88 -10.37 8.65
C PRO A 145 -0.59 -9.67 7.30
N VAL A 146 -1.63 -9.27 6.59
CA VAL A 146 -1.50 -8.74 5.22
C VAL A 146 -1.24 -7.25 5.26
N GLN A 147 -0.06 -6.87 4.80
CA GLN A 147 0.27 -5.48 4.48
C GLN A 147 0.18 -5.30 2.96
N VAL A 148 -0.49 -4.25 2.53
CA VAL A 148 -0.53 -3.85 1.12
C VAL A 148 0.41 -2.68 0.93
N PHE A 149 1.38 -2.84 0.03
CA PHE A 149 2.33 -1.81 -0.34
C PHE A 149 2.01 -1.29 -1.75
N ALA A 150 2.02 0.03 -1.91
CA ALA A 150 2.09 0.62 -3.24
C ALA A 150 3.47 0.33 -3.86
N SER A 151 3.53 0.29 -5.18
CA SER A 151 4.85 0.39 -5.84
C SER A 151 5.49 1.73 -5.50
N PRO A 152 6.82 1.78 -5.24
CA PRO A 152 7.51 3.03 -4.94
C PRO A 152 7.32 4.04 -6.08
N VAL A 153 6.97 5.27 -5.72
CA VAL A 153 6.99 6.40 -6.65
C VAL A 153 8.22 7.24 -6.37
N TRP A 154 9.10 7.30 -7.36
CA TRP A 154 10.43 7.89 -7.20
C TRP A 154 10.40 9.40 -7.36
N VAL A 155 11.00 10.09 -6.40
CA VAL A 155 11.33 11.51 -6.46
C VAL A 155 12.85 11.70 -6.41
N VAL A 156 13.34 12.77 -7.04
CA VAL A 156 14.77 13.12 -7.08
C VAL A 156 15.00 14.32 -6.18
N VAL A 157 15.93 14.22 -5.24
CA VAL A 157 16.48 15.38 -4.54
C VAL A 157 17.73 15.82 -5.32
N LYS A 158 17.68 16.98 -5.97
CA LYS A 158 18.78 17.48 -6.82
C LYS A 158 20.09 17.58 -6.05
N ALA A 159 21.19 17.38 -6.74
CA ALA A 159 22.47 17.83 -6.23
C ALA A 159 22.46 19.37 -6.06
N ALA A 160 23.08 19.84 -5.00
CA ALA A 160 23.23 21.29 -4.74
C ALA A 160 24.23 21.93 -5.73
#